data_40662c3a4311ef0661548b86d83bf1d4
#
_entry.id   40662c3a4311ef0661548b86d83bf1d4
#
_cell.length_a   1.000
_cell.length_b   1.000
_cell.length_c   1.000
_cell.angle_alpha   90.00
_cell.angle_beta   90.00
_cell.angle_gamma   90.00
#
_symmetry.space_group_name_H-M   'P 1'
#
loop_
_entity.id
_entity.type
_entity.pdbx_description
1 polymer ?
#
loop_
_entity_poly.entity_id
_entity_poly.type
_entity_poly.pdbx_seq_one_letter_code
_entity_poly.pdbx_strand_id
1 'polypeptide(L)'
;MVETRTDPGAAEIIRDTSRPILLIGFLHQGNLGLGYLSAVLRENGYTVVVADIESEKDELVALARSINPMIVGLSLIFQYFVLDYAKIVAHLRKAGLDSHITMGGHFASLSWQETLRLVPGLDSVVRFEGEETLLELADRIGTGREWRDLAGIACHRDGVAVSNPLHHLLPDLDALPYPERNYEPQVILGHRMFPLLASRGCARTCSFCSIHTFYRTAPGKVVRLRRPDLVAEEMLHLHRDRGATLFLFQDDDFPIFGPVWRKWAYRFVDELHARKLPGRILWKMNCRADAVEPELLSAMRDAGLYLVYMGLESGSEDGLATLNKRVTVEQNLGAVAMLKSLGLAYEFGFMLLDPSSTFQSVEDNLRFLETITADGTNAAVFCRMLPYDGTPIKDQLAREGRLRGDVCDPDYDFLDPRLDGFYSDLNRLLKLSGWIHGHDALSPSLNFAWTEMVIMRRLFPPLAGLEDYDRALRRITRAANALLFAIVRAFAAQHQGGPPAGFDAETITRQTRPLLAELVERRTALVEANHETMLRSLDELQLVEA
;
A
#
# COMPACT_ATOMS: atom_id res chain seq x y z
N MET A 1 37.58 -14.07 8.46
CA MET A 1 37.80 -13.29 9.69
C MET A 1 37.78 -11.83 9.29
N VAL A 2 36.66 -11.16 9.52
CA VAL A 2 36.52 -9.71 9.35
C VAL A 2 36.81 -9.10 10.72
N GLU A 3 37.89 -8.34 10.79
CA GLU A 3 38.23 -7.57 12.00
C GLU A 3 37.13 -6.50 12.20
N THR A 4 36.41 -6.63 13.29
CA THR A 4 35.54 -5.57 13.80
C THR A 4 36.45 -4.44 14.34
N ARG A 5 36.51 -3.32 13.58
CA ARG A 5 37.07 -2.08 14.10
C ARG A 5 36.09 -1.53 15.16
N THR A 6 36.37 -1.79 16.41
CA THR A 6 35.78 -1.08 17.54
C THR A 6 36.42 0.31 17.62
N ASP A 7 35.63 1.35 17.48
CA ASP A 7 36.05 2.73 17.75
C ASP A 7 36.28 2.89 19.27
N PRO A 8 37.50 3.25 19.76
CA PRO A 8 37.80 3.23 21.18
C PRO A 8 37.23 4.42 21.98
N GLY A 9 36.22 5.11 21.50
CA GLY A 9 35.59 6.27 22.12
C GLY A 9 34.09 6.22 22.32
N ALA A 10 33.40 5.19 21.87
CA ALA A 10 31.97 5.05 22.11
C ALA A 10 31.72 4.65 23.57
N ALA A 11 31.13 5.54 24.36
CA ALA A 11 30.63 5.19 25.69
C ALA A 11 29.66 4.00 25.53
N GLU A 12 29.89 2.93 26.30
CA GLU A 12 29.02 1.75 26.31
C GLU A 12 27.60 2.20 26.66
N ILE A 13 26.68 2.10 25.69
CA ILE A 13 25.30 2.47 25.90
C ILE A 13 24.66 1.41 26.78
N ILE A 14 24.45 1.75 28.06
CA ILE A 14 23.74 0.87 28.99
C ILE A 14 22.30 0.79 28.55
N ARG A 15 21.81 -0.43 28.29
CA ARG A 15 20.41 -0.71 27.92
C ARG A 15 19.74 -1.55 29.00
N ASP A 16 18.55 -1.14 29.42
CA ASP A 16 17.67 -2.04 30.17
C ASP A 16 16.68 -2.69 29.21
N THR A 17 16.89 -3.96 28.91
CA THR A 17 16.10 -4.79 28.02
C THR A 17 15.18 -5.77 28.77
N SER A 18 15.01 -5.57 30.07
CA SER A 18 14.25 -6.49 30.95
C SER A 18 12.74 -6.55 30.62
N ARG A 19 12.17 -5.44 30.12
CA ARG A 19 10.78 -5.37 29.70
C ARG A 19 10.69 -5.33 28.16
N PRO A 20 9.74 -6.06 27.52
CA PRO A 20 9.60 -6.07 26.08
C PRO A 20 9.02 -4.77 25.53
N ILE A 21 9.09 -4.62 24.20
CA ILE A 21 8.41 -3.59 23.42
C ILE A 21 7.28 -4.24 22.66
N LEU A 22 6.07 -3.69 22.74
CA LEU A 22 4.90 -4.13 21.97
C LEU A 22 4.67 -3.16 20.79
N LEU A 23 4.74 -3.66 19.57
CA LEU A 23 4.43 -2.90 18.36
C LEU A 23 3.07 -3.35 17.81
N ILE A 24 2.17 -2.39 17.51
CA ILE A 24 0.81 -2.66 17.02
C ILE A 24 0.57 -1.89 15.72
N GLY A 25 0.07 -2.57 14.70
CA GLY A 25 -0.33 -1.98 13.43
C GLY A 25 -0.99 -2.99 12.51
N PHE A 26 -1.41 -2.57 11.32
CA PHE A 26 -1.99 -3.48 10.33
C PHE A 26 -0.93 -4.47 9.84
N LEU A 27 -1.20 -5.76 9.96
CA LEU A 27 -0.31 -6.83 9.48
C LEU A 27 -0.80 -7.49 8.19
N HIS A 28 -2.04 -7.23 7.79
CA HIS A 28 -2.58 -7.68 6.51
C HIS A 28 -1.69 -7.23 5.36
N GLN A 29 -1.19 -7.93 4.47
CA GLN A 29 -0.18 -7.64 3.43
C GLN A 29 1.23 -7.35 3.96
N GLY A 30 1.48 -7.50 5.26
CA GLY A 30 2.76 -7.26 5.91
C GLY A 30 3.07 -5.76 6.12
N ASN A 31 3.57 -5.44 7.30
CA ASN A 31 3.96 -4.08 7.66
C ASN A 31 5.48 -3.97 7.74
N LEU A 32 6.13 -3.56 6.64
CA LEU A 32 7.58 -3.44 6.60
C LEU A 32 8.10 -2.38 7.57
N GLY A 33 7.32 -1.31 7.83
CA GLY A 33 7.70 -0.30 8.83
C GLY A 33 7.87 -0.93 10.23
N LEU A 34 6.88 -1.70 10.70
CA LEU A 34 6.99 -2.44 11.97
C LEU A 34 8.08 -3.50 11.90
N GLY A 35 8.26 -4.15 10.76
CA GLY A 35 9.32 -5.14 10.55
C GLY A 35 10.72 -4.55 10.70
N TYR A 36 11.00 -3.38 10.13
CA TYR A 36 12.28 -2.69 10.31
C TYR A 36 12.48 -2.22 11.75
N LEU A 37 11.46 -1.62 12.38
CA LEU A 37 11.53 -1.21 13.78
C LEU A 37 11.81 -2.41 14.70
N SER A 38 11.12 -3.53 14.48
CA SER A 38 11.34 -4.76 15.24
C SER A 38 12.76 -5.28 15.05
N ALA A 39 13.26 -5.34 13.81
CA ALA A 39 14.60 -5.83 13.52
C ALA A 39 15.69 -4.99 14.18
N VAL A 40 15.61 -3.65 14.06
CA VAL A 40 16.57 -2.74 14.72
C VAL A 40 16.56 -2.88 16.23
N LEU A 41 15.38 -2.93 16.85
CA LEU A 41 15.26 -3.10 18.30
C LEU A 41 15.85 -4.43 18.77
N ARG A 42 15.56 -5.54 18.07
CA ARG A 42 16.08 -6.87 18.41
C ARG A 42 17.58 -6.98 18.23
N GLU A 43 18.14 -6.40 17.17
CA GLU A 43 19.58 -6.34 16.94
C GLU A 43 20.31 -5.60 18.09
N ASN A 44 19.59 -4.68 18.74
CA ASN A 44 20.07 -3.95 19.92
C ASN A 44 19.67 -4.59 21.27
N GLY A 45 19.20 -5.86 21.26
CA GLY A 45 18.97 -6.67 22.45
C GLY A 45 17.57 -6.55 23.06
N TYR A 46 16.65 -5.79 22.48
CA TYR A 46 15.28 -5.70 22.98
C TYR A 46 14.43 -6.90 22.56
N THR A 47 13.58 -7.38 23.45
CA THR A 47 12.50 -8.30 23.11
C THR A 47 11.36 -7.50 22.50
N VAL A 48 10.93 -7.88 21.28
CA VAL A 48 9.82 -7.20 20.57
C VAL A 48 8.69 -8.19 20.31
N VAL A 49 7.48 -7.78 20.63
CA VAL A 49 6.23 -8.48 20.27
C VAL A 49 5.48 -7.61 19.28
N VAL A 50 5.01 -8.20 18.19
CA VAL A 50 4.21 -7.51 17.18
C VAL A 50 2.79 -8.06 17.20
N ALA A 51 1.79 -7.17 17.21
CA ALA A 51 0.38 -7.53 17.22
C ALA A 51 -0.39 -6.80 16.12
N ASP A 52 -1.45 -7.46 15.60
CA ASP A 52 -2.33 -6.87 14.61
C ASP A 52 -3.33 -5.92 15.29
N ILE A 53 -3.51 -4.73 14.70
CA ILE A 53 -4.51 -3.75 15.12
C ILE A 53 -5.94 -4.27 14.98
N GLU A 54 -6.17 -5.21 14.05
CA GLU A 54 -7.48 -5.82 13.80
C GLU A 54 -7.87 -6.87 14.84
N SER A 55 -6.93 -7.25 15.74
CA SER A 55 -7.24 -8.10 16.90
C SER A 55 -8.26 -7.45 17.82
N GLU A 56 -9.05 -8.27 18.52
CA GLU A 56 -10.01 -7.77 19.50
C GLU A 56 -9.30 -6.93 20.59
N LYS A 57 -9.91 -5.80 20.99
CA LYS A 57 -9.28 -4.86 21.93
C LYS A 57 -8.94 -5.50 23.27
N ASP A 58 -9.80 -6.41 23.74
CA ASP A 58 -9.58 -7.13 24.99
C ASP A 58 -8.40 -8.11 24.87
N GLU A 59 -8.17 -8.70 23.70
CA GLU A 59 -6.99 -9.54 23.43
C GLU A 59 -5.71 -8.71 23.45
N LEU A 60 -5.70 -7.53 22.82
CA LEU A 60 -4.57 -6.61 22.85
C LEU A 60 -4.26 -6.15 24.28
N VAL A 61 -5.27 -5.87 25.09
CA VAL A 61 -5.10 -5.53 26.51
C VAL A 61 -4.57 -6.72 27.31
N ALA A 62 -5.11 -7.92 27.10
CA ALA A 62 -4.65 -9.13 27.76
C ALA A 62 -3.18 -9.43 27.42
N LEU A 63 -2.79 -9.33 26.14
CA LEU A 63 -1.42 -9.45 25.68
C LEU A 63 -0.52 -8.42 26.38
N ALA A 64 -0.87 -7.13 26.32
CA ALA A 64 -0.08 -6.07 26.94
C ALA A 64 0.11 -6.27 28.45
N ARG A 65 -0.95 -6.70 29.16
CA ARG A 65 -0.84 -7.05 30.59
C ARG A 65 0.09 -8.24 30.84
N SER A 66 0.02 -9.28 30.01
CA SER A 66 0.80 -10.50 30.20
C SER A 66 2.29 -10.28 30.02
N ILE A 67 2.68 -9.43 29.06
CA ILE A 67 4.09 -9.17 28.75
C ILE A 67 4.65 -7.93 29.47
N ASN A 68 3.78 -7.07 30.03
CA ASN A 68 4.15 -5.83 30.72
C ASN A 68 5.18 -5.00 29.93
N PRO A 69 4.86 -4.51 28.73
CA PRO A 69 5.85 -3.85 27.87
C PRO A 69 6.29 -2.51 28.46
N MET A 70 7.54 -2.10 28.25
CA MET A 70 7.98 -0.76 28.61
C MET A 70 7.48 0.30 27.63
N ILE A 71 7.35 -0.07 26.34
CA ILE A 71 6.82 0.78 25.28
C ILE A 71 5.72 0.01 24.54
N VAL A 72 4.61 0.71 24.23
CA VAL A 72 3.63 0.31 23.21
C VAL A 72 3.76 1.27 22.04
N GLY A 73 4.27 0.79 20.91
CA GLY A 73 4.42 1.54 19.66
C GLY A 73 3.27 1.25 18.70
N LEU A 74 2.59 2.30 18.25
CA LEU A 74 1.42 2.22 17.36
C LEU A 74 1.81 2.77 15.98
N SER A 75 1.50 2.03 14.89
CA SER A 75 1.81 2.45 13.52
C SER A 75 0.55 2.90 12.79
N LEU A 76 0.31 4.22 12.72
CA LEU A 76 -0.84 4.84 12.05
C LEU A 76 -0.43 5.44 10.70
N ILE A 77 -0.81 4.76 9.61
CA ILE A 77 -0.52 5.20 8.25
C ILE A 77 -1.63 6.12 7.73
N PHE A 78 -2.88 5.68 7.81
CA PHE A 78 -4.04 6.36 7.24
C PHE A 78 -4.88 7.06 8.31
N GLN A 79 -5.18 8.33 8.08
CA GLN A 79 -5.86 9.22 9.04
C GLN A 79 -7.26 8.74 9.47
N TYR A 80 -8.00 8.07 8.62
CA TYR A 80 -9.36 7.62 8.93
C TYR A 80 -9.41 6.54 10.02
N PHE A 81 -8.28 5.91 10.37
CA PHE A 81 -8.21 4.96 11.48
C PHE A 81 -7.83 5.60 12.83
N VAL A 82 -7.55 6.91 12.89
CA VAL A 82 -7.03 7.54 14.11
C VAL A 82 -7.94 7.32 15.33
N LEU A 83 -9.27 7.33 15.16
CA LEU A 83 -10.21 7.08 16.25
C LEU A 83 -10.22 5.62 16.73
N ASP A 84 -9.91 4.66 15.87
CA ASP A 84 -9.79 3.26 16.29
C ASP A 84 -8.52 3.05 17.11
N TYR A 85 -7.42 3.69 16.74
CA TYR A 85 -6.22 3.75 17.56
C TYR A 85 -6.45 4.47 18.90
N ALA A 86 -7.23 5.57 18.91
CA ALA A 86 -7.59 6.26 20.14
C ALA A 86 -8.38 5.35 21.10
N LYS A 87 -9.30 4.52 20.57
CA LYS A 87 -10.03 3.52 21.38
C LYS A 87 -9.07 2.48 22.00
N ILE A 88 -8.05 2.02 21.26
CA ILE A 88 -7.06 1.07 21.79
C ILE A 88 -6.26 1.71 22.92
N VAL A 89 -5.73 2.92 22.71
CA VAL A 89 -4.98 3.65 23.75
C VAL A 89 -5.85 3.83 25.02
N ALA A 90 -7.11 4.22 24.85
CA ALA A 90 -8.03 4.37 25.96
C ALA A 90 -8.28 3.05 26.73
N HIS A 91 -8.37 1.90 26.03
CA HIS A 91 -8.52 0.58 26.66
C HIS A 91 -7.25 0.19 27.42
N LEU A 92 -6.06 0.42 26.84
CA LEU A 92 -4.78 0.16 27.51
C LEU A 92 -4.63 1.00 28.80
N ARG A 93 -4.93 2.30 28.74
CA ARG A 93 -4.88 3.19 29.91
C ARG A 93 -5.91 2.81 30.98
N LYS A 94 -7.15 2.51 30.56
CA LYS A 94 -8.21 2.02 31.48
C LYS A 94 -7.81 0.70 32.15
N ALA A 95 -7.04 -0.13 31.46
CA ALA A 95 -6.51 -1.39 31.98
C ALA A 95 -5.35 -1.19 32.99
N GLY A 96 -4.93 0.06 33.24
CA GLY A 96 -3.88 0.41 34.19
C GLY A 96 -2.45 0.21 33.68
N LEU A 97 -2.25 0.13 32.34
CA LEU A 97 -0.90 0.07 31.77
C LEU A 97 -0.16 1.40 31.99
N ASP A 98 1.03 1.31 32.58
CA ASP A 98 1.96 2.41 32.82
C ASP A 98 3.02 2.54 31.72
N SER A 99 3.00 1.65 30.74
CA SER A 99 3.89 1.66 29.57
C SER A 99 3.88 3.03 28.89
N HIS A 100 5.04 3.44 28.36
CA HIS A 100 5.09 4.57 27.45
C HIS A 100 4.37 4.22 26.14
N ILE A 101 3.31 4.95 25.80
CA ILE A 101 2.57 4.74 24.54
C ILE A 101 3.00 5.79 23.54
N THR A 102 3.56 5.35 22.42
CA THR A 102 4.00 6.20 21.31
C THR A 102 3.30 5.82 20.01
N MET A 103 3.13 6.78 19.12
CA MET A 103 2.54 6.55 17.80
C MET A 103 3.45 7.11 16.71
N GLY A 104 3.60 6.35 15.62
CA GLY A 104 4.32 6.77 14.41
C GLY A 104 3.51 6.48 13.15
N GLY A 105 4.15 6.62 12.00
CA GLY A 105 3.56 6.42 10.67
C GLY A 105 3.27 7.74 9.96
N HIS A 106 2.75 7.66 8.74
CA HIS A 106 2.64 8.83 7.85
C HIS A 106 1.72 9.91 8.42
N PHE A 107 0.50 9.55 8.81
CA PHE A 107 -0.45 10.51 9.37
C PHE A 107 0.08 11.10 10.69
N ALA A 108 0.51 10.24 11.62
CA ALA A 108 1.01 10.70 12.91
C ALA A 108 2.20 11.65 12.77
N SER A 109 3.07 11.45 11.77
CA SER A 109 4.22 12.33 11.51
C SER A 109 3.83 13.68 10.94
N LEU A 110 2.92 13.70 9.97
CA LEU A 110 2.50 14.93 9.28
C LEU A 110 1.53 15.76 10.13
N SER A 111 0.61 15.11 10.84
CA SER A 111 -0.45 15.72 11.65
C SER A 111 -0.27 15.39 13.14
N TRP A 112 0.97 15.55 13.65
CA TRP A 112 1.32 15.18 15.02
C TRP A 112 0.51 15.94 16.09
N GLN A 113 0.15 17.20 15.84
CA GLN A 113 -0.71 17.97 16.75
C GLN A 113 -2.11 17.38 16.85
N GLU A 114 -2.71 17.05 15.71
CA GLU A 114 -4.01 16.39 15.66
C GLU A 114 -3.96 14.99 16.27
N THR A 115 -2.89 14.25 16.04
CA THR A 115 -2.67 12.93 16.65
C THR A 115 -2.66 13.03 18.18
N LEU A 116 -1.87 13.95 18.74
CA LEU A 116 -1.83 14.18 20.19
C LEU A 116 -3.18 14.66 20.75
N ARG A 117 -3.94 15.44 19.98
CA ARG A 117 -5.28 15.93 20.38
C ARG A 117 -6.33 14.83 20.33
N LEU A 118 -6.34 14.00 19.28
CA LEU A 118 -7.37 12.98 19.02
C LEU A 118 -7.15 11.69 19.80
N VAL A 119 -5.93 11.45 20.30
CA VAL A 119 -5.55 10.23 21.00
C VAL A 119 -5.14 10.54 22.44
N PRO A 120 -6.11 10.82 23.35
CA PRO A 120 -5.82 11.06 24.76
C PRO A 120 -5.14 9.83 25.41
N GLY A 121 -4.09 10.08 26.19
CA GLY A 121 -3.29 9.02 26.82
C GLY A 121 -2.07 8.58 26.01
N LEU A 122 -1.84 9.18 24.84
CA LEU A 122 -0.59 9.06 24.10
C LEU A 122 0.49 9.91 24.76
N ASP A 123 1.69 9.33 25.00
CA ASP A 123 2.80 10.06 25.61
C ASP A 123 3.62 10.81 24.58
N SER A 124 3.83 10.23 23.39
CA SER A 124 4.62 10.82 22.33
C SER A 124 4.20 10.39 20.91
N VAL A 125 4.69 11.14 19.93
CA VAL A 125 4.65 10.79 18.51
C VAL A 125 6.09 10.69 18.02
N VAL A 126 6.47 9.53 17.44
CA VAL A 126 7.71 9.32 16.70
C VAL A 126 7.46 9.76 15.25
N ARG A 127 8.18 10.79 14.81
CA ARG A 127 7.94 11.44 13.53
C ARG A 127 8.90 10.95 12.45
N PHE A 128 8.36 10.66 11.27
CA PHE A 128 9.05 10.21 10.06
C PHE A 128 9.69 8.83 10.19
N GLU A 129 10.96 8.65 9.80
CA GLU A 129 11.66 7.36 9.95
C GLU A 129 11.97 7.13 11.44
N GLY A 130 11.44 6.03 11.94
CA GLY A 130 11.40 5.79 13.38
C GLY A 130 12.52 4.90 13.92
N GLU A 131 13.37 4.33 13.06
CA GLU A 131 14.33 3.30 13.45
C GLU A 131 15.31 3.80 14.53
N GLU A 132 15.95 4.94 14.30
CA GLU A 132 16.86 5.55 15.26
C GLU A 132 16.13 6.17 16.45
N THR A 133 15.02 6.89 16.16
CA THR A 133 14.25 7.60 17.20
C THR A 133 13.61 6.63 18.19
N LEU A 134 13.03 5.51 17.74
CA LEU A 134 12.40 4.54 18.63
C LEU A 134 13.44 3.76 19.45
N LEU A 135 14.59 3.46 18.87
CA LEU A 135 15.70 2.83 19.60
C LEU A 135 16.20 3.75 20.71
N GLU A 136 16.47 5.03 20.41
CA GLU A 136 16.93 5.98 21.44
C GLU A 136 15.84 6.23 22.50
N LEU A 137 14.57 6.27 22.11
CA LEU A 137 13.44 6.36 23.04
C LEU A 137 13.43 5.15 24.01
N ALA A 138 13.63 3.94 23.48
CA ALA A 138 13.71 2.73 24.29
C ALA A 138 14.88 2.77 25.25
N ASP A 139 16.07 3.18 24.79
CA ASP A 139 17.26 3.33 25.62
C ASP A 139 17.07 4.35 26.76
N ARG A 140 16.39 5.48 26.48
CA ARG A 140 16.12 6.51 27.48
C ARG A 140 15.08 6.08 28.51
N ILE A 141 14.00 5.48 28.07
CA ILE A 141 12.93 5.00 28.97
C ILE A 141 13.46 3.87 29.86
N GLY A 142 14.13 2.87 29.29
CA GLY A 142 14.69 1.74 30.05
C GLY A 142 15.68 2.17 31.11
N THR A 143 16.45 3.21 30.86
CA THR A 143 17.46 3.74 31.82
C THR A 143 16.95 4.89 32.69
N GLY A 144 15.67 5.25 32.60
CA GLY A 144 15.08 6.36 33.36
C GLY A 144 15.59 7.75 32.98
N ARG A 145 16.19 7.89 31.79
CA ARG A 145 16.68 9.19 31.29
C ARG A 145 15.53 10.02 30.69
N GLU A 146 15.70 11.35 30.67
CA GLU A 146 14.75 12.24 30.02
C GLU A 146 14.66 11.94 28.51
N TRP A 147 13.44 11.79 28.02
CA TRP A 147 13.14 11.46 26.62
C TRP A 147 12.42 12.59 25.87
N ARG A 148 11.81 13.54 26.61
CA ARG A 148 10.99 14.60 25.98
C ARG A 148 11.79 15.55 25.11
N ASP A 149 13.10 15.63 25.27
CA ASP A 149 14.01 16.44 24.46
C ASP A 149 14.58 15.71 23.25
N LEU A 150 14.26 14.42 23.09
CA LEU A 150 14.75 13.58 22.01
C LEU A 150 14.33 14.15 20.64
N ALA A 151 15.26 14.27 19.71
CA ALA A 151 14.98 14.64 18.34
C ALA A 151 14.00 13.63 17.68
N GLY A 152 13.16 14.10 16.75
CA GLY A 152 12.15 13.26 16.10
C GLY A 152 10.91 12.97 16.95
N ILE A 153 10.85 13.44 18.20
CA ILE A 153 9.68 13.28 19.09
C ILE A 153 8.81 14.54 19.10
N ALA A 154 7.49 14.32 19.06
CA ALA A 154 6.51 15.32 19.48
C ALA A 154 5.73 14.81 20.70
N CYS A 155 5.45 15.68 21.65
CA CYS A 155 4.75 15.36 22.90
C CYS A 155 4.08 16.60 23.51
N HIS A 156 3.37 16.42 24.62
CA HIS A 156 2.92 17.54 25.44
C HIS A 156 3.99 17.96 26.44
N ARG A 157 4.27 19.28 26.54
CA ARG A 157 5.03 19.92 27.61
C ARG A 157 4.18 21.03 28.20
N ASP A 158 3.98 20.97 29.50
CA ASP A 158 3.14 21.94 30.22
C ASP A 158 1.76 22.14 29.57
N GLY A 159 1.17 21.06 29.07
CA GLY A 159 -0.14 21.08 28.39
C GLY A 159 -0.12 21.56 26.95
N VAL A 160 1.03 21.95 26.41
CA VAL A 160 1.18 22.42 25.01
C VAL A 160 1.82 21.31 24.17
N ALA A 161 1.25 21.04 22.99
CA ALA A 161 1.84 20.11 22.03
C ALA A 161 3.08 20.76 21.38
N VAL A 162 4.23 20.12 21.51
CA VAL A 162 5.51 20.58 20.97
C VAL A 162 6.19 19.50 20.15
N SER A 163 6.95 19.87 19.14
CA SER A 163 7.80 18.96 18.37
C SER A 163 9.25 19.39 18.45
N ASN A 164 10.11 18.46 18.72
CA ASN A 164 11.56 18.66 18.69
C ASN A 164 12.09 18.77 17.25
N PRO A 165 13.34 19.19 17.05
CA PRO A 165 14.02 19.06 15.76
C PRO A 165 13.93 17.64 15.24
N LEU A 166 13.84 17.49 13.92
CA LEU A 166 13.70 16.18 13.29
C LEU A 166 15.06 15.53 13.10
N HIS A 167 15.11 14.21 13.17
CA HIS A 167 16.24 13.44 12.69
C HIS A 167 16.40 13.57 11.18
N HIS A 168 17.62 13.38 10.69
CA HIS A 168 17.85 13.21 9.26
C HIS A 168 17.21 11.90 8.78
N LEU A 169 16.71 11.91 7.54
CA LEU A 169 16.35 10.68 6.87
C LEU A 169 17.58 9.77 6.79
N LEU A 170 17.40 8.48 7.04
CA LEU A 170 18.48 7.50 7.05
C LEU A 170 19.22 7.52 5.69
N PRO A 171 20.53 7.88 5.67
CA PRO A 171 21.24 8.09 4.41
C PRO A 171 21.51 6.79 3.64
N ASP A 172 21.74 5.69 4.36
CA ASP A 172 22.05 4.37 3.84
C ASP A 172 21.01 3.36 4.33
N LEU A 173 20.16 2.89 3.42
CA LEU A 173 19.13 1.88 3.71
C LEU A 173 19.71 0.48 3.90
N ASP A 174 20.91 0.23 3.39
CA ASP A 174 21.59 -1.07 3.51
C ASP A 174 22.25 -1.26 4.88
N ALA A 175 22.32 -0.19 5.69
CA ALA A 175 22.72 -0.26 7.10
C ALA A 175 21.62 -0.85 8.00
N LEU A 176 20.37 -0.93 7.52
CA LEU A 176 19.29 -1.56 8.26
C LEU A 176 19.35 -3.09 8.13
N PRO A 177 19.03 -3.83 9.21
CA PRO A 177 18.80 -5.26 9.11
C PRO A 177 17.59 -5.54 8.21
N TYR A 178 17.48 -6.78 7.69
CA TYR A 178 16.28 -7.18 7.00
C TYR A 178 15.07 -7.07 7.92
N PRO A 179 13.92 -6.55 7.42
CA PRO A 179 12.74 -6.37 8.26
C PRO A 179 12.20 -7.73 8.71
N GLU A 180 11.82 -7.81 9.96
CA GLU A 180 11.13 -9.00 10.46
C GLU A 180 9.74 -9.16 9.86
N ARG A 181 9.37 -10.42 9.62
CA ARG A 181 8.08 -10.80 9.04
C ARG A 181 7.43 -11.88 9.88
N ASN A 182 7.21 -11.56 11.16
CA ASN A 182 6.63 -12.47 12.15
C ASN A 182 5.09 -12.47 12.06
N TYR A 183 4.57 -12.71 10.87
CA TYR A 183 3.16 -12.85 10.55
C TYR A 183 2.97 -13.94 9.50
N GLU A 184 1.75 -14.45 9.38
CA GLU A 184 1.39 -15.37 8.31
C GLU A 184 1.32 -14.60 6.98
N PRO A 185 2.08 -15.03 5.96
CA PRO A 185 2.07 -14.36 4.67
C PRO A 185 0.72 -14.57 3.95
N GLN A 186 0.35 -13.64 3.10
CA GLN A 186 -0.74 -13.89 2.16
C GLN A 186 -0.39 -15.06 1.25
N VAL A 187 -1.36 -15.96 1.03
CA VAL A 187 -1.20 -17.13 0.16
C VAL A 187 -2.17 -17.05 -1.01
N ILE A 188 -1.67 -17.14 -2.22
CA ILE A 188 -2.47 -17.15 -3.46
C ILE A 188 -2.19 -18.45 -4.19
N LEU A 189 -3.20 -19.31 -4.33
CA LEU A 189 -3.08 -20.64 -4.97
C LEU A 189 -1.93 -21.51 -4.41
N GLY A 190 -1.67 -21.42 -3.10
CA GLY A 190 -0.56 -22.12 -2.45
C GLY A 190 0.78 -21.37 -2.43
N HIS A 191 0.91 -20.31 -3.20
CA HIS A 191 2.12 -19.50 -3.28
C HIS A 191 2.14 -18.40 -2.18
N ARG A 192 3.22 -18.35 -1.40
CA ARG A 192 3.41 -17.37 -0.32
C ARG A 192 3.92 -16.05 -0.87
N MET A 193 3.28 -14.95 -0.47
CA MET A 193 3.65 -13.60 -0.88
C MET A 193 4.26 -12.81 0.27
N PHE A 194 5.42 -12.20 0.01
CA PHE A 194 6.11 -11.33 0.97
C PHE A 194 6.37 -9.93 0.40
N PRO A 195 6.19 -8.87 1.21
CA PRO A 195 6.53 -7.52 0.81
C PRO A 195 8.05 -7.26 0.89
N LEU A 196 8.52 -6.36 0.03
CA LEU A 196 9.90 -5.88 -0.07
C LEU A 196 9.96 -4.38 -0.32
N LEU A 197 11.12 -3.78 -0.06
CA LEU A 197 11.48 -2.43 -0.51
C LEU A 197 12.80 -2.48 -1.27
N ALA A 198 12.86 -1.84 -2.42
CA ALA A 198 14.08 -1.52 -3.16
C ALA A 198 14.56 -0.09 -2.84
N SER A 199 13.62 0.78 -2.43
CA SER A 199 13.87 2.19 -2.17
C SER A 199 12.92 2.76 -1.10
N ARG A 200 13.26 3.96 -0.61
CA ARG A 200 12.34 4.81 0.16
C ARG A 200 12.29 6.19 -0.46
N GLY A 201 11.07 6.76 -0.52
CA GLY A 201 10.80 8.10 -1.00
C GLY A 201 10.49 8.19 -2.49
N CYS A 202 9.87 9.29 -2.87
CA CYS A 202 9.46 9.58 -4.24
C CYS A 202 9.96 10.96 -4.67
N ALA A 203 10.55 11.06 -5.86
CA ALA A 203 11.04 12.31 -6.43
C ALA A 203 9.92 13.24 -6.94
N ARG A 204 8.71 12.71 -7.04
CA ARG A 204 7.55 13.39 -7.63
C ARG A 204 6.89 14.35 -6.64
N THR A 205 6.02 15.21 -7.17
CA THR A 205 5.35 16.30 -6.42
C THR A 205 3.85 16.32 -6.68
N CYS A 206 3.21 15.15 -6.78
CA CYS A 206 1.76 15.04 -6.98
C CYS A 206 1.03 15.77 -5.84
N SER A 207 0.05 16.62 -6.17
CA SER A 207 -0.61 17.51 -5.20
C SER A 207 -1.44 16.78 -4.15
N PHE A 208 -1.93 15.59 -4.48
CA PHE A 208 -2.80 14.76 -3.63
C PHE A 208 -2.02 13.76 -2.74
N CYS A 209 -0.72 13.59 -2.98
CA CYS A 209 0.07 12.54 -2.33
C CYS A 209 0.86 13.12 -1.15
N SER A 210 0.74 12.49 0.02
CA SER A 210 1.47 12.90 1.23
C SER A 210 2.94 12.46 1.25
N ILE A 211 3.33 11.50 0.41
CA ILE A 211 4.67 10.90 0.39
C ILE A 211 5.75 11.95 0.15
N HIS A 212 5.54 12.85 -0.84
CA HIS A 212 6.55 13.86 -1.11
C HIS A 212 6.71 14.86 0.04
N THR A 213 5.63 15.20 0.75
CA THR A 213 5.68 16.06 1.94
C THR A 213 6.39 15.34 3.07
N PHE A 214 6.08 14.05 3.29
CA PHE A 214 6.70 13.23 4.30
C PHE A 214 8.24 13.23 4.15
N TYR A 215 8.76 12.88 2.99
CA TYR A 215 10.21 12.80 2.80
C TYR A 215 10.92 14.14 2.56
N ARG A 216 10.20 15.25 2.36
CA ARG A 216 10.81 16.59 2.24
C ARG A 216 10.74 17.42 3.51
N THR A 217 9.94 17.01 4.48
CA THR A 217 9.84 17.70 5.77
C THR A 217 11.05 17.38 6.66
N ALA A 218 11.46 16.12 6.71
CA ALA A 218 12.68 15.74 7.42
C ALA A 218 13.92 16.08 6.58
N PRO A 219 15.03 16.50 7.22
CA PRO A 219 16.27 16.78 6.50
C PRO A 219 16.89 15.50 5.91
N GLY A 220 17.55 15.61 4.76
CA GLY A 220 18.23 14.47 4.13
C GLY A 220 17.87 14.27 2.66
N LYS A 221 18.35 13.17 2.07
CA LYS A 221 18.09 12.81 0.69
C LYS A 221 16.72 12.15 0.57
N VAL A 222 15.84 12.75 -0.22
CA VAL A 222 14.44 12.32 -0.37
C VAL A 222 14.32 10.88 -0.89
N VAL A 223 15.06 10.52 -1.94
CA VAL A 223 15.03 9.17 -2.52
C VAL A 223 16.33 8.45 -2.24
N ARG A 224 16.22 7.29 -1.63
CA ARG A 224 17.37 6.44 -1.29
C ARG A 224 17.09 5.02 -1.77
N LEU A 225 18.10 4.42 -2.37
CA LEU A 225 18.03 3.08 -2.95
C LEU A 225 18.81 2.11 -2.07
N ARG A 226 18.32 0.89 -1.96
CA ARG A 226 19.08 -0.25 -1.50
C ARG A 226 19.96 -0.78 -2.63
N ARG A 227 21.03 -1.45 -2.30
CA ARG A 227 21.86 -2.13 -3.30
C ARG A 227 21.07 -3.27 -3.94
N PRO A 228 21.12 -3.40 -5.29
CA PRO A 228 20.34 -4.41 -6.02
C PRO A 228 20.72 -5.85 -5.65
N ASP A 229 21.99 -6.09 -5.33
CA ASP A 229 22.48 -7.40 -4.87
C ASP A 229 21.90 -7.78 -3.49
N LEU A 230 21.75 -6.83 -2.57
CA LEU A 230 21.15 -7.07 -1.25
C LEU A 230 19.63 -7.27 -1.33
N VAL A 231 18.95 -6.58 -2.23
CA VAL A 231 17.52 -6.81 -2.49
C VAL A 231 17.29 -8.21 -3.06
N ALA A 232 18.09 -8.62 -4.04
CA ALA A 232 18.01 -9.96 -4.62
C ALA A 232 18.40 -11.06 -3.61
N GLU A 233 19.34 -10.77 -2.70
CA GLU A 233 19.73 -11.68 -1.62
C GLU A 233 18.60 -11.87 -0.60
N GLU A 234 17.90 -10.79 -0.22
CA GLU A 234 16.72 -10.88 0.65
C GLU A 234 15.61 -11.71 0.00
N MET A 235 15.38 -11.56 -1.31
CA MET A 235 14.42 -12.39 -2.04
C MET A 235 14.82 -13.87 -2.03
N LEU A 236 16.11 -14.18 -2.23
CA LEU A 236 16.63 -15.54 -2.17
C LEU A 236 16.47 -16.14 -0.76
N HIS A 237 16.79 -15.37 0.27
CA HIS A 237 16.61 -15.78 1.67
C HIS A 237 15.15 -16.11 1.99
N LEU A 238 14.22 -15.22 1.63
CA LEU A 238 12.79 -15.46 1.82
C LEU A 238 12.28 -16.65 1.00
N HIS A 239 12.80 -16.84 -0.22
CA HIS A 239 12.47 -17.97 -1.06
C HIS A 239 12.90 -19.28 -0.40
N ARG A 240 14.15 -19.39 0.04
CA ARG A 240 14.70 -20.61 0.65
C ARG A 240 14.13 -20.92 2.04
N ASP A 241 14.03 -19.91 2.90
CA ASP A 241 13.76 -20.12 4.32
C ASP A 241 12.27 -20.01 4.67
N ARG A 242 11.48 -19.34 3.82
CA ARG A 242 10.06 -19.10 4.06
C ARG A 242 9.16 -19.61 2.93
N GLY A 243 9.72 -20.21 1.88
CA GLY A 243 8.97 -20.68 0.72
C GLY A 243 8.28 -19.54 -0.06
N ALA A 244 8.88 -18.36 -0.09
CA ALA A 244 8.34 -17.22 -0.81
C ALA A 244 8.47 -17.43 -2.32
N THR A 245 7.37 -17.37 -3.05
CA THR A 245 7.36 -17.43 -4.51
C THR A 245 6.74 -16.19 -5.14
N LEU A 246 6.05 -15.39 -4.35
CA LEU A 246 5.47 -14.12 -4.76
C LEU A 246 6.09 -12.99 -3.94
N PHE A 247 6.40 -11.89 -4.60
CA PHE A 247 6.95 -10.71 -3.95
C PHE A 247 6.19 -9.44 -4.34
N LEU A 248 5.91 -8.59 -3.34
CA LEU A 248 5.27 -7.31 -3.49
C LEU A 248 6.27 -6.19 -3.16
N PHE A 249 6.76 -5.46 -4.15
CA PHE A 249 7.50 -4.24 -3.88
C PHE A 249 6.54 -3.13 -3.43
N GLN A 250 6.72 -2.64 -2.20
CA GLN A 250 5.92 -1.58 -1.58
C GLN A 250 6.61 -0.21 -1.68
N ASP A 251 7.47 -0.04 -2.68
CA ASP A 251 8.13 1.23 -2.97
C ASP A 251 7.11 2.32 -3.32
N ASP A 252 7.37 3.56 -2.95
CA ASP A 252 6.55 4.70 -3.33
C ASP A 252 6.57 4.96 -4.85
N ASP A 253 7.70 4.69 -5.51
CA ASP A 253 7.93 4.73 -6.96
C ASP A 253 9.13 3.83 -7.25
N PHE A 254 8.92 2.64 -7.82
CA PHE A 254 9.99 1.67 -8.04
C PHE A 254 11.10 2.25 -8.93
N PRO A 255 12.39 2.02 -8.62
CA PRO A 255 13.50 2.76 -9.21
C PRO A 255 13.82 2.35 -10.65
N ILE A 256 13.00 2.81 -11.61
CA ILE A 256 13.21 2.59 -13.07
C ILE A 256 13.29 3.90 -13.87
N PHE A 257 12.95 5.04 -13.29
CA PHE A 257 12.91 6.33 -13.99
C PHE A 257 14.28 6.99 -14.09
N GLY A 258 14.69 7.28 -15.33
CA GLY A 258 15.94 7.99 -15.62
C GLY A 258 17.20 7.11 -15.57
N PRO A 259 18.34 7.64 -16.03
CA PRO A 259 19.52 6.81 -16.35
C PRO A 259 20.12 6.08 -15.12
N VAL A 260 20.14 6.73 -13.96
CA VAL A 260 20.73 6.16 -12.73
C VAL A 260 19.91 5.00 -12.21
N TRP A 261 18.58 5.20 -12.12
CA TRP A 261 17.67 4.19 -11.59
C TRP A 261 17.48 3.04 -12.58
N ARG A 262 17.48 3.35 -13.87
CA ARG A 262 17.48 2.34 -14.93
C ARG A 262 18.70 1.41 -14.84
N LYS A 263 19.90 1.97 -14.59
CA LYS A 263 21.10 1.17 -14.34
C LYS A 263 20.95 0.29 -13.10
N TRP A 264 20.33 0.79 -12.05
CA TRP A 264 19.99 0.02 -10.86
C TRP A 264 19.07 -1.16 -11.21
N ALA A 265 18.01 -0.90 -11.98
CA ALA A 265 17.03 -1.93 -12.36
C ALA A 265 17.64 -3.04 -13.23
N TYR A 266 18.49 -2.71 -14.20
CA TYR A 266 19.24 -3.73 -14.98
C TYR A 266 20.16 -4.55 -14.07
N ARG A 267 20.86 -3.91 -13.15
CA ARG A 267 21.69 -4.63 -12.19
C ARG A 267 20.86 -5.55 -11.30
N PHE A 268 19.67 -5.13 -10.88
CA PHE A 268 18.75 -5.98 -10.10
C PHE A 268 18.31 -7.21 -10.90
N VAL A 269 17.99 -7.04 -12.19
CA VAL A 269 17.68 -8.16 -13.11
C VAL A 269 18.87 -9.13 -13.20
N ASP A 270 20.09 -8.63 -13.38
CA ASP A 270 21.30 -9.45 -13.42
C ASP A 270 21.49 -10.25 -12.11
N GLU A 271 21.25 -9.62 -10.96
CA GLU A 271 21.38 -10.27 -9.65
C GLU A 271 20.31 -11.37 -9.42
N LEU A 272 19.08 -11.19 -9.95
CA LEU A 272 18.07 -12.24 -9.94
C LEU A 272 18.50 -13.45 -10.79
N HIS A 273 19.05 -13.21 -11.99
CA HIS A 273 19.57 -14.28 -12.84
C HIS A 273 20.76 -15.00 -12.22
N ALA A 274 21.70 -14.26 -11.62
CA ALA A 274 22.86 -14.85 -10.93
C ALA A 274 22.44 -15.80 -9.79
N ARG A 275 21.32 -15.52 -9.12
CA ARG A 275 20.73 -16.35 -8.05
C ARG A 275 19.75 -17.41 -8.55
N LYS A 276 19.55 -17.54 -9.87
CA LYS A 276 18.65 -18.51 -10.50
C LYS A 276 17.19 -18.41 -10.01
N LEU A 277 16.75 -17.19 -9.68
CA LEU A 277 15.38 -16.91 -9.23
C LEU A 277 14.34 -16.85 -10.37
N PRO A 278 14.66 -16.39 -11.61
CA PRO A 278 13.69 -16.39 -12.71
C PRO A 278 13.10 -17.79 -12.97
N GLY A 279 11.78 -17.83 -13.21
CA GLY A 279 11.02 -19.08 -13.37
C GLY A 279 10.59 -19.74 -12.05
N ARG A 280 11.14 -19.33 -10.90
CA ARG A 280 10.77 -19.83 -9.56
C ARG A 280 9.96 -18.84 -8.77
N ILE A 281 10.11 -17.56 -9.05
CA ILE A 281 9.45 -16.48 -8.35
C ILE A 281 8.73 -15.55 -9.32
N LEU A 282 7.71 -14.84 -8.79
CA LEU A 282 7.08 -13.71 -9.45
C LEU A 282 7.11 -12.50 -8.51
N TRP A 283 7.17 -11.31 -9.09
CA TRP A 283 7.15 -10.08 -8.32
C TRP A 283 6.36 -8.97 -9.01
N LYS A 284 5.76 -8.09 -8.22
CA LYS A 284 5.03 -6.92 -8.68
C LYS A 284 5.63 -5.63 -8.14
N MET A 285 5.49 -4.54 -8.89
CA MET A 285 5.99 -3.22 -8.52
C MET A 285 4.96 -2.12 -8.79
N ASN A 286 5.21 -0.96 -8.19
CA ASN A 286 4.47 0.26 -8.46
C ASN A 286 5.32 1.20 -9.31
N CYS A 287 4.77 1.79 -10.37
CA CYS A 287 5.45 2.81 -11.15
C CYS A 287 4.50 3.81 -11.78
N ARG A 288 5.06 4.82 -12.43
CA ARG A 288 4.35 5.83 -13.20
C ARG A 288 4.41 5.52 -14.70
N ALA A 289 3.44 6.05 -15.46
CA ALA A 289 3.38 5.87 -16.91
C ALA A 289 4.60 6.46 -17.65
N ASP A 290 5.20 7.54 -17.13
CA ASP A 290 6.38 8.18 -17.72
C ASP A 290 7.72 7.49 -17.38
N ALA A 291 7.67 6.38 -16.63
CA ALA A 291 8.86 5.65 -16.20
C ALA A 291 9.11 4.37 -17.02
N VAL A 292 8.13 3.91 -17.79
CA VAL A 292 8.19 2.61 -18.47
C VAL A 292 8.98 2.67 -19.78
N GLU A 293 9.79 1.65 -20.03
CA GLU A 293 10.55 1.45 -21.27
C GLU A 293 10.49 -0.01 -21.71
N PRO A 294 10.26 -0.30 -23.00
CA PRO A 294 9.97 -1.65 -23.46
C PRO A 294 11.10 -2.65 -23.21
N GLU A 295 12.36 -2.26 -23.46
CA GLU A 295 13.52 -3.14 -23.28
C GLU A 295 13.73 -3.51 -21.82
N LEU A 296 13.64 -2.52 -20.90
CA LEU A 296 13.78 -2.77 -19.47
C LEU A 296 12.63 -3.63 -18.95
N LEU A 297 11.38 -3.29 -19.29
CA LEU A 297 10.23 -4.07 -18.87
C LEU A 297 10.26 -5.50 -19.40
N SER A 298 10.77 -5.72 -20.63
CA SER A 298 10.97 -7.06 -21.17
C SER A 298 11.98 -7.85 -20.33
N ALA A 299 13.13 -7.25 -20.01
CA ALA A 299 14.14 -7.89 -19.16
C ALA A 299 13.60 -8.19 -17.75
N MET A 300 12.85 -7.26 -17.17
CA MET A 300 12.22 -7.44 -15.85
C MET A 300 11.14 -8.53 -15.88
N ARG A 301 10.31 -8.62 -16.95
CA ARG A 301 9.35 -9.70 -17.16
C ARG A 301 10.03 -11.06 -17.19
N ASP A 302 11.12 -11.16 -17.92
CA ASP A 302 11.89 -12.40 -18.05
C ASP A 302 12.58 -12.79 -16.74
N ALA A 303 12.82 -11.79 -15.86
CA ALA A 303 13.30 -11.97 -14.49
C ALA A 303 12.18 -12.15 -13.44
N GLY A 304 10.91 -12.32 -13.86
CA GLY A 304 9.80 -12.65 -12.97
C GLY A 304 8.81 -11.52 -12.70
N LEU A 305 8.99 -10.30 -13.23
CA LEU A 305 7.96 -9.27 -13.16
C LEU A 305 6.67 -9.79 -13.83
N TYR A 306 5.56 -9.79 -13.08
CA TYR A 306 4.30 -10.29 -13.61
C TYR A 306 3.19 -9.25 -13.63
N LEU A 307 3.26 -8.27 -12.73
CA LEU A 307 2.22 -7.26 -12.57
C LEU A 307 2.85 -5.90 -12.24
N VAL A 308 2.33 -4.87 -12.89
CA VAL A 308 2.70 -3.47 -12.64
C VAL A 308 1.48 -2.73 -12.12
N TYR A 309 1.56 -2.17 -10.89
CA TYR A 309 0.57 -1.19 -10.44
C TYR A 309 0.97 0.19 -10.94
N MET A 310 0.09 0.83 -11.70
CA MET A 310 0.37 2.11 -12.33
C MET A 310 -0.57 3.20 -11.83
N GLY A 311 -0.02 4.27 -11.29
CA GLY A 311 -0.80 5.45 -10.96
C GLY A 311 -1.17 6.22 -12.23
N LEU A 312 -2.31 5.91 -12.85
CA LEU A 312 -2.84 6.62 -14.02
C LEU A 312 -3.59 7.90 -13.64
N GLU A 313 -4.33 7.84 -12.55
CA GLU A 313 -5.06 8.86 -11.82
C GLU A 313 -6.21 9.50 -12.58
N SER A 314 -6.06 9.93 -13.84
CA SER A 314 -7.11 10.58 -14.62
C SER A 314 -6.94 10.32 -16.12
N GLY A 315 -8.06 10.29 -16.85
CA GLY A 315 -8.15 10.34 -18.31
C GLY A 315 -8.48 11.74 -18.85
N SER A 316 -8.37 12.77 -18.01
CA SER A 316 -8.56 14.17 -18.35
C SER A 316 -7.27 14.96 -18.12
N GLU A 317 -6.87 15.81 -19.07
CA GLU A 317 -5.68 16.66 -18.94
C GLU A 317 -5.83 17.66 -17.78
N ASP A 318 -7.04 18.21 -17.57
CA ASP A 318 -7.33 19.10 -16.46
C ASP A 318 -7.19 18.38 -15.10
N GLY A 319 -7.68 17.14 -15.01
CA GLY A 319 -7.51 16.30 -13.83
C GLY A 319 -6.04 16.01 -13.55
N LEU A 320 -5.26 15.60 -14.56
CA LEU A 320 -3.82 15.37 -14.42
C LEU A 320 -3.05 16.63 -14.00
N ALA A 321 -3.47 17.81 -14.50
CA ALA A 321 -2.90 19.09 -14.11
C ALA A 321 -3.21 19.45 -12.65
N THR A 322 -4.47 19.30 -12.22
CA THR A 322 -4.91 19.52 -10.83
C THR A 322 -4.16 18.63 -9.85
N LEU A 323 -3.98 17.38 -10.21
CA LEU A 323 -3.22 16.39 -9.44
C LEU A 323 -1.70 16.60 -9.52
N ASN A 324 -1.22 17.58 -10.29
CA ASN A 324 0.19 17.83 -10.57
C ASN A 324 0.96 16.55 -10.96
N LYS A 325 0.30 15.70 -11.75
CA LYS A 325 0.84 14.40 -12.11
C LYS A 325 2.00 14.52 -13.10
N ARG A 326 2.02 15.58 -13.93
CA ARG A 326 3.06 15.86 -14.95
C ARG A 326 3.24 14.72 -15.94
N VAL A 327 2.16 14.11 -16.35
CA VAL A 327 2.03 13.19 -17.48
C VAL A 327 0.82 13.61 -18.29
N THR A 328 0.74 13.18 -19.55
CA THR A 328 -0.41 13.40 -20.41
C THR A 328 -1.29 12.15 -20.48
N VAL A 329 -2.53 12.31 -20.93
CA VAL A 329 -3.44 11.19 -21.20
C VAL A 329 -2.83 10.24 -22.25
N GLU A 330 -2.18 10.79 -23.29
CA GLU A 330 -1.48 10.01 -24.32
C GLU A 330 -0.36 9.15 -23.73
N GLN A 331 0.45 9.68 -22.82
CA GLN A 331 1.50 8.92 -22.12
C GLN A 331 0.90 7.78 -21.29
N ASN A 332 -0.21 8.02 -20.58
CA ASN A 332 -0.91 6.99 -19.84
C ASN A 332 -1.41 5.86 -20.77
N LEU A 333 -2.04 6.21 -21.91
CA LEU A 333 -2.50 5.24 -22.91
C LEU A 333 -1.32 4.46 -23.51
N GLY A 334 -0.24 5.14 -23.86
CA GLY A 334 0.98 4.51 -24.41
C GLY A 334 1.62 3.52 -23.45
N ALA A 335 1.68 3.87 -22.15
CA ALA A 335 2.20 2.98 -21.12
C ALA A 335 1.36 1.71 -20.96
N VAL A 336 0.04 1.84 -20.91
CA VAL A 336 -0.86 0.67 -20.87
C VAL A 336 -0.73 -0.20 -22.12
N ALA A 337 -0.68 0.40 -23.30
CA ALA A 337 -0.48 -0.32 -24.56
C ALA A 337 0.85 -1.09 -24.56
N MET A 338 1.92 -0.50 -24.02
CA MET A 338 3.23 -1.15 -23.87
C MET A 338 3.15 -2.36 -22.93
N LEU A 339 2.56 -2.24 -21.74
CA LEU A 339 2.39 -3.38 -20.84
C LEU A 339 1.63 -4.53 -21.50
N LYS A 340 0.53 -4.22 -22.21
CA LYS A 340 -0.24 -5.21 -22.96
C LYS A 340 0.58 -5.89 -24.05
N SER A 341 1.37 -5.14 -24.81
CA SER A 341 2.22 -5.69 -25.87
C SER A 341 3.30 -6.64 -25.35
N LEU A 342 3.77 -6.41 -24.11
CA LEU A 342 4.74 -7.25 -23.42
C LEU A 342 4.09 -8.43 -22.68
N GLY A 343 2.76 -8.55 -22.67
CA GLY A 343 2.04 -9.58 -21.90
C GLY A 343 2.19 -9.42 -20.39
N LEU A 344 2.47 -8.21 -19.91
CA LEU A 344 2.50 -7.88 -18.49
C LEU A 344 1.09 -7.52 -18.01
N ALA A 345 0.68 -8.11 -16.90
CA ALA A 345 -0.53 -7.67 -16.21
C ALA A 345 -0.32 -6.28 -15.60
N TYR A 346 -1.40 -5.54 -15.46
CA TYR A 346 -1.35 -4.25 -14.78
C TYR A 346 -2.60 -4.05 -13.92
N GLU A 347 -2.41 -3.33 -12.84
CA GLU A 347 -3.43 -2.71 -12.01
C GLU A 347 -3.23 -1.20 -12.06
N PHE A 348 -4.24 -0.43 -11.70
CA PHE A 348 -4.11 1.03 -11.75
C PHE A 348 -4.87 1.75 -10.65
N GLY A 349 -4.28 2.86 -10.18
CA GLY A 349 -4.98 3.88 -9.40
C GLY A 349 -5.67 4.86 -10.33
N PHE A 350 -6.95 5.19 -10.04
CA PHE A 350 -7.74 6.08 -10.86
C PHE A 350 -8.75 6.87 -10.04
N MET A 351 -8.76 8.18 -10.24
CA MET A 351 -9.67 9.12 -9.61
C MET A 351 -10.67 9.61 -10.65
N LEU A 352 -11.90 9.08 -10.60
CA LEU A 352 -12.98 9.56 -11.47
C LEU A 352 -13.28 11.05 -11.25
N LEU A 353 -13.12 11.47 -9.98
CA LEU A 353 -13.43 12.80 -9.51
C LEU A 353 -12.26 13.39 -8.69
N ASP A 354 -11.89 14.61 -9.01
CA ASP A 354 -10.93 15.48 -8.34
C ASP A 354 -11.55 16.88 -8.14
N PRO A 355 -10.90 17.80 -7.40
CA PRO A 355 -11.49 19.11 -7.09
C PRO A 355 -11.80 20.02 -8.28
N SER A 356 -11.24 19.75 -9.45
CA SER A 356 -11.50 20.50 -10.69
C SER A 356 -12.51 19.82 -11.61
N SER A 357 -13.05 18.69 -11.22
CA SER A 357 -13.91 17.87 -12.07
C SER A 357 -15.12 18.63 -12.61
N THR A 358 -15.46 18.31 -13.83
CA THR A 358 -16.66 18.70 -14.56
C THR A 358 -17.35 17.45 -15.09
N PHE A 359 -18.61 17.55 -15.52
CA PHE A 359 -19.27 16.43 -16.20
C PHE A 359 -18.57 16.02 -17.51
N GLN A 360 -17.88 16.97 -18.17
CA GLN A 360 -17.05 16.65 -19.32
C GLN A 360 -15.84 15.81 -18.93
N SER A 361 -15.12 16.17 -17.86
CA SER A 361 -13.98 15.37 -17.39
C SER A 361 -14.40 13.99 -16.90
N VAL A 362 -15.61 13.84 -16.33
CA VAL A 362 -16.18 12.52 -16.01
C VAL A 362 -16.33 11.67 -17.26
N GLU A 363 -16.88 12.23 -18.36
CA GLU A 363 -17.02 11.50 -19.63
C GLU A 363 -15.64 11.18 -20.25
N ASP A 364 -14.66 12.08 -20.19
CA ASP A 364 -13.30 11.84 -20.67
C ASP A 364 -12.62 10.72 -19.88
N ASN A 365 -12.79 10.71 -18.56
CA ASN A 365 -12.35 9.64 -17.67
C ASN A 365 -13.00 8.28 -18.01
N LEU A 366 -14.30 8.25 -18.32
CA LEU A 366 -14.99 7.04 -18.74
C LEU A 366 -14.45 6.50 -20.07
N ARG A 367 -14.26 7.37 -21.07
CA ARG A 367 -13.69 6.99 -22.38
C ARG A 367 -12.28 6.43 -22.24
N PHE A 368 -11.48 7.03 -21.36
CA PHE A 368 -10.15 6.53 -21.04
C PHE A 368 -10.22 5.12 -20.44
N LEU A 369 -11.07 4.90 -19.42
CA LEU A 369 -11.27 3.60 -18.78
C LEU A 369 -11.79 2.57 -19.79
N GLU A 370 -12.76 2.92 -20.64
CA GLU A 370 -13.25 2.06 -21.72
C GLU A 370 -12.10 1.61 -22.64
N THR A 371 -11.22 2.53 -23.02
CA THR A 371 -10.09 2.25 -23.91
C THR A 371 -9.10 1.27 -23.26
N ILE A 372 -8.70 1.53 -22.01
CA ILE A 372 -7.70 0.68 -21.36
C ILE A 372 -8.23 -0.68 -20.93
N THR A 373 -9.54 -0.82 -20.69
CA THR A 373 -10.17 -2.07 -20.25
C THR A 373 -10.93 -2.83 -21.35
N ALA A 374 -10.86 -2.38 -22.62
CA ALA A 374 -11.62 -2.92 -23.75
C ALA A 374 -11.42 -4.42 -23.99
N ASP A 375 -10.21 -4.93 -23.74
CA ASP A 375 -9.88 -6.35 -23.90
C ASP A 375 -10.40 -7.25 -22.77
N GLY A 376 -10.96 -6.64 -21.71
CA GLY A 376 -11.53 -7.34 -20.56
C GLY A 376 -10.49 -7.97 -19.63
N THR A 377 -9.22 -7.53 -19.65
CA THR A 377 -8.16 -8.03 -18.76
C THR A 377 -8.12 -7.34 -17.40
N ASN A 378 -8.90 -6.26 -17.22
CA ASN A 378 -8.97 -5.50 -15.98
C ASN A 378 -10.41 -5.08 -15.69
N ALA A 379 -10.85 -5.22 -14.46
CA ALA A 379 -12.07 -4.57 -14.00
C ALA A 379 -11.81 -3.07 -13.80
N ALA A 380 -12.70 -2.25 -14.32
CA ALA A 380 -12.65 -0.81 -14.10
C ALA A 380 -12.88 -0.49 -12.63
N VAL A 381 -11.98 0.29 -12.05
CA VAL A 381 -12.02 0.78 -10.67
C VAL A 381 -11.76 2.28 -10.68
N PHE A 382 -12.38 2.98 -9.76
CA PHE A 382 -12.11 4.39 -9.52
C PHE A 382 -12.47 4.80 -8.10
N CYS A 383 -11.92 5.93 -7.67
CA CYS A 383 -12.28 6.59 -6.44
C CYS A 383 -12.52 8.09 -6.67
N ARG A 384 -12.95 8.80 -5.64
CA ARG A 384 -12.82 10.25 -5.52
C ARG A 384 -11.48 10.56 -4.87
N MET A 385 -10.80 11.60 -5.33
CA MET A 385 -9.61 12.11 -4.65
C MET A 385 -9.95 12.51 -3.21
N LEU A 386 -9.17 12.04 -2.26
CA LEU A 386 -9.33 12.40 -0.85
C LEU A 386 -8.25 13.41 -0.44
N PRO A 387 -8.63 14.54 0.22
CA PRO A 387 -7.68 15.57 0.65
C PRO A 387 -6.98 15.16 1.95
N TYR A 388 -6.01 14.24 1.85
CA TYR A 388 -5.26 13.78 3.00
C TYR A 388 -4.43 14.89 3.65
N ASP A 389 -4.23 14.77 4.96
CA ASP A 389 -3.38 15.66 5.74
C ASP A 389 -1.95 15.70 5.20
N GLY A 390 -1.36 16.89 5.21
CA GLY A 390 -0.01 17.13 4.69
C GLY A 390 0.09 17.18 3.17
N THR A 391 -1.05 17.21 2.43
CA THR A 391 -1.04 17.32 0.98
C THR A 391 -1.27 18.76 0.51
N PRO A 392 -0.56 19.22 -0.55
CA PRO A 392 -0.77 20.56 -1.11
C PRO A 392 -2.21 20.84 -1.56
N ILE A 393 -2.91 19.82 -2.04
CA ILE A 393 -4.30 19.96 -2.51
C ILE A 393 -5.27 20.20 -1.36
N LYS A 394 -5.02 19.61 -0.17
CA LYS A 394 -5.81 19.91 1.04
C LYS A 394 -5.65 21.38 1.45
N ASP A 395 -4.41 21.88 1.46
CA ASP A 395 -4.13 23.27 1.80
C ASP A 395 -4.75 24.25 0.78
N GLN A 396 -4.81 23.86 -0.49
CA GLN A 396 -5.48 24.61 -1.53
C GLN A 396 -6.98 24.67 -1.27
N LEU A 397 -7.64 23.53 -1.04
CA LEU A 397 -9.07 23.45 -0.77
C LEU A 397 -9.46 24.23 0.50
N ALA A 398 -8.62 24.20 1.54
CA ALA A 398 -8.82 25.00 2.74
C ALA A 398 -8.79 26.51 2.44
N ARG A 399 -7.80 26.97 1.65
CA ARG A 399 -7.70 28.39 1.24
C ARG A 399 -8.86 28.84 0.37
N GLU A 400 -9.40 27.94 -0.46
CA GLU A 400 -10.58 28.18 -1.30
C GLU A 400 -11.90 28.11 -0.53
N GLY A 401 -11.89 27.70 0.75
CA GLY A 401 -13.09 27.51 1.56
C GLY A 401 -13.94 26.32 1.14
N ARG A 402 -13.38 25.37 0.39
CA ARG A 402 -14.05 24.19 -0.17
C ARG A 402 -13.80 22.92 0.65
N LEU A 403 -12.84 22.93 1.58
CA LEU A 403 -12.57 21.79 2.43
C LEU A 403 -13.78 21.51 3.35
N ARG A 404 -14.19 20.27 3.45
CA ARG A 404 -15.29 19.77 4.28
C ARG A 404 -14.83 18.56 5.10
N GLY A 405 -15.76 18.04 5.92
CA GLY A 405 -15.47 16.92 6.79
C GLY A 405 -14.51 17.27 7.92
N ASP A 406 -13.91 16.27 8.47
CA ASP A 406 -12.90 16.40 9.53
C ASP A 406 -11.62 15.60 9.21
N VAL A 407 -10.73 15.47 10.19
CA VAL A 407 -9.48 14.74 10.01
C VAL A 407 -9.71 13.25 9.68
N CYS A 408 -10.76 12.65 10.24
CA CYS A 408 -11.06 11.22 10.08
C CYS A 408 -11.81 10.92 8.78
N ASP A 409 -12.57 11.91 8.29
CA ASP A 409 -13.36 11.80 7.05
C ASP A 409 -13.24 13.11 6.24
N PRO A 410 -12.07 13.34 5.64
CA PRO A 410 -11.82 14.57 4.88
C PRO A 410 -12.60 14.56 3.57
N ASP A 411 -13.23 15.68 3.27
CA ASP A 411 -14.05 15.87 2.08
C ASP A 411 -13.91 17.30 1.52
N TYR A 412 -14.51 17.58 0.38
CA TYR A 412 -14.51 18.90 -0.25
C TYR A 412 -15.75 19.11 -1.13
N ASP A 413 -16.09 20.38 -1.39
CA ASP A 413 -17.11 20.74 -2.37
C ASP A 413 -16.49 20.82 -3.77
N PHE A 414 -17.20 20.34 -4.79
CA PHE A 414 -16.85 20.58 -6.19
C PHE A 414 -17.11 22.03 -6.58
N LEU A 415 -16.51 22.48 -7.68
CA LEU A 415 -16.81 23.80 -8.27
C LEU A 415 -18.23 23.85 -8.84
N ASP A 416 -18.73 22.74 -9.35
CA ASP A 416 -20.12 22.55 -9.75
C ASP A 416 -20.86 21.72 -8.68
N PRO A 417 -21.79 22.36 -7.91
CA PRO A 417 -22.50 21.67 -6.82
C PRO A 417 -23.32 20.45 -7.27
N ARG A 418 -23.63 20.33 -8.57
CA ARG A 418 -24.33 19.16 -9.10
C ARG A 418 -23.46 17.89 -9.01
N LEU A 419 -22.13 18.04 -9.04
CA LEU A 419 -21.20 16.91 -8.86
C LEU A 419 -21.20 16.37 -7.44
N ASP A 420 -21.50 17.18 -6.42
CA ASP A 420 -21.64 16.69 -5.03
C ASP A 420 -22.81 15.72 -4.93
N GLY A 421 -23.96 16.09 -5.51
CA GLY A 421 -25.13 15.22 -5.61
C GLY A 421 -24.87 13.96 -6.43
N PHE A 422 -24.25 14.12 -7.60
CA PHE A 422 -23.86 13.00 -8.47
C PHE A 422 -22.96 11.99 -7.73
N TYR A 423 -21.91 12.45 -7.08
CA TYR A 423 -21.00 11.57 -6.34
C TYR A 423 -21.69 10.88 -5.17
N SER A 424 -22.48 11.63 -4.39
CA SER A 424 -23.22 11.08 -3.25
C SER A 424 -24.15 9.94 -3.65
N ASP A 425 -24.95 10.14 -4.70
CA ASP A 425 -25.88 9.13 -5.21
C ASP A 425 -25.15 7.91 -5.79
N LEU A 426 -24.12 8.13 -6.62
CA LEU A 426 -23.31 7.07 -7.20
C LEU A 426 -22.60 6.22 -6.14
N ASN A 427 -21.93 6.86 -5.17
CA ASN A 427 -21.20 6.18 -4.10
C ASN A 427 -22.15 5.34 -3.22
N ARG A 428 -23.30 5.93 -2.84
CA ARG A 428 -24.35 5.23 -2.08
C ARG A 428 -24.83 3.99 -2.83
N LEU A 429 -25.09 4.13 -4.12
CA LEU A 429 -25.59 3.05 -4.95
C LEU A 429 -24.57 1.91 -5.07
N LEU A 430 -23.30 2.22 -5.38
CA LEU A 430 -22.25 1.23 -5.53
C LEU A 430 -21.92 0.51 -4.21
N LYS A 431 -22.03 1.20 -3.07
CA LYS A 431 -21.93 0.57 -1.74
C LYS A 431 -23.07 -0.40 -1.48
N LEU A 432 -24.32 0.02 -1.69
CA LEU A 432 -25.51 -0.79 -1.39
C LEU A 432 -25.66 -2.00 -2.32
N SER A 433 -25.14 -1.94 -3.53
CA SER A 433 -25.25 -3.02 -4.52
C SER A 433 -24.15 -4.08 -4.40
N GLY A 434 -23.19 -3.95 -3.46
CA GLY A 434 -22.06 -4.87 -3.33
C GLY A 434 -21.05 -4.79 -4.48
N TRP A 435 -20.97 -3.64 -5.16
CA TRP A 435 -20.03 -3.47 -6.28
C TRP A 435 -18.58 -3.35 -5.81
N ILE A 436 -18.33 -2.57 -4.75
CA ILE A 436 -17.00 -2.18 -4.30
C ILE A 436 -16.67 -2.79 -2.93
N HIS A 437 -17.64 -2.91 -2.02
CA HIS A 437 -17.44 -3.29 -0.64
C HIS A 437 -18.05 -4.64 -0.31
N GLY A 438 -17.29 -5.45 0.47
CA GLY A 438 -17.66 -6.78 0.93
C GLY A 438 -16.70 -7.84 0.38
N HIS A 439 -16.61 -8.96 1.09
CA HIS A 439 -15.76 -10.10 0.69
C HIS A 439 -16.08 -10.61 -0.72
N ASP A 440 -17.34 -10.50 -1.14
CA ASP A 440 -17.86 -10.98 -2.43
C ASP A 440 -18.21 -9.81 -3.37
N ALA A 441 -17.55 -8.66 -3.24
CA ALA A 441 -17.77 -7.55 -4.16
C ALA A 441 -17.23 -7.87 -5.56
N LEU A 442 -18.00 -7.53 -6.60
CA LEU A 442 -17.71 -7.95 -7.97
C LEU A 442 -16.37 -7.44 -8.49
N SER A 443 -16.08 -6.16 -8.31
CA SER A 443 -14.85 -5.55 -8.85
C SER A 443 -13.56 -6.09 -8.20
N PRO A 444 -13.43 -6.19 -6.87
CA PRO A 444 -12.28 -6.84 -6.24
C PRO A 444 -12.13 -8.30 -6.64
N SER A 445 -13.22 -9.06 -6.73
CA SER A 445 -13.19 -10.47 -7.13
C SER A 445 -12.66 -10.66 -8.55
N LEU A 446 -13.03 -9.78 -9.49
CA LEU A 446 -12.51 -9.81 -10.86
C LEU A 446 -11.02 -9.49 -10.91
N ASN A 447 -10.56 -8.46 -10.22
CA ASN A 447 -9.13 -8.10 -10.20
C ASN A 447 -8.29 -9.20 -9.54
N PHE A 448 -8.81 -9.81 -8.47
CA PHE A 448 -8.14 -10.96 -7.85
C PHE A 448 -8.06 -12.16 -8.79
N ALA A 449 -9.14 -12.48 -9.52
CA ALA A 449 -9.14 -13.56 -10.51
C ALA A 449 -8.12 -13.32 -11.64
N TRP A 450 -7.89 -12.07 -12.05
CA TRP A 450 -6.83 -11.72 -13.01
C TRP A 450 -5.43 -11.93 -12.43
N THR A 451 -5.21 -11.61 -11.16
CA THR A 451 -3.95 -11.93 -10.46
C THR A 451 -3.70 -13.43 -10.43
N GLU A 452 -4.72 -14.22 -10.04
CA GLU A 452 -4.62 -15.70 -10.06
C GLU A 452 -4.36 -16.25 -11.46
N MET A 453 -4.99 -15.71 -12.49
CA MET A 453 -4.79 -16.11 -13.88
C MET A 453 -3.30 -16.01 -14.30
N VAL A 454 -2.65 -14.91 -13.92
CA VAL A 454 -1.22 -14.73 -14.23
C VAL A 454 -0.35 -15.73 -13.46
N ILE A 455 -0.65 -15.96 -12.18
CA ILE A 455 0.05 -16.95 -11.35
C ILE A 455 -0.11 -18.34 -11.94
N MET A 456 -1.34 -18.73 -12.34
CA MET A 456 -1.62 -20.02 -12.98
C MET A 456 -0.79 -20.23 -14.25
N ARG A 457 -0.65 -19.18 -15.08
CA ARG A 457 0.13 -19.25 -16.33
C ARG A 457 1.63 -19.27 -16.14
N ARG A 458 2.13 -18.73 -15.05
CA ARG A 458 3.56 -18.47 -14.86
C ARG A 458 4.24 -19.46 -13.90
N LEU A 459 3.52 -19.96 -12.90
CA LEU A 459 4.09 -20.83 -11.84
C LEU A 459 3.56 -22.26 -11.86
N PHE A 460 2.49 -22.54 -12.59
CA PHE A 460 2.01 -23.91 -12.74
C PHE A 460 2.31 -24.46 -14.13
N PRO A 461 2.42 -25.79 -14.29
CA PRO A 461 2.42 -26.43 -15.61
C PRO A 461 1.10 -26.14 -16.35
N PRO A 462 0.98 -26.40 -17.65
CA PRO A 462 -0.25 -26.14 -18.38
C PRO A 462 -1.47 -26.79 -17.72
N LEU A 463 -2.44 -25.96 -17.30
CA LEU A 463 -3.67 -26.40 -16.64
C LEU A 463 -4.78 -26.65 -17.67
N ALA A 464 -5.48 -27.77 -17.52
CA ALA A 464 -6.60 -28.11 -18.40
C ALA A 464 -7.76 -27.12 -18.20
N GLY A 465 -8.29 -26.56 -19.30
CA GLY A 465 -9.41 -25.61 -19.26
C GLY A 465 -9.03 -24.15 -18.94
N LEU A 466 -7.73 -23.83 -18.76
CA LEU A 466 -7.28 -22.47 -18.42
C LEU A 466 -7.67 -21.42 -19.50
N GLU A 467 -7.59 -21.78 -20.77
CA GLU A 467 -7.97 -20.87 -21.87
C GLU A 467 -9.49 -20.67 -21.96
N ASP A 468 -10.29 -21.66 -21.58
CA ASP A 468 -11.74 -21.50 -21.48
C ASP A 468 -12.12 -20.57 -20.34
N TYR A 469 -11.42 -20.70 -19.22
CA TYR A 469 -11.58 -19.81 -18.08
C TYR A 469 -11.14 -18.36 -18.43
N ASP A 470 -10.01 -18.16 -19.13
CA ASP A 470 -9.58 -16.83 -19.60
C ASP A 470 -10.66 -16.17 -20.48
N ARG A 471 -11.22 -16.91 -21.44
CA ARG A 471 -12.31 -16.39 -22.29
C ARG A 471 -13.54 -15.98 -21.50
N ALA A 472 -13.94 -16.80 -20.53
CA ALA A 472 -15.06 -16.51 -19.64
C ALA A 472 -14.78 -15.27 -18.77
N LEU A 473 -13.59 -15.20 -18.15
CA LEU A 473 -13.17 -14.09 -17.29
C LEU A 473 -13.17 -12.76 -18.07
N ARG A 474 -12.62 -12.74 -19.30
CA ARG A 474 -12.69 -11.55 -20.19
C ARG A 474 -14.11 -11.12 -20.49
N ARG A 475 -15.00 -12.08 -20.77
CA ARG A 475 -16.40 -11.77 -21.05
C ARG A 475 -17.11 -11.20 -19.82
N ILE A 476 -16.92 -11.81 -18.65
CA ILE A 476 -17.49 -11.35 -17.38
C ILE A 476 -16.99 -9.94 -17.04
N THR A 477 -15.68 -9.73 -17.16
CA THR A 477 -15.06 -8.42 -16.89
C THR A 477 -15.59 -7.33 -17.82
N ARG A 478 -15.71 -7.60 -19.13
CA ARG A 478 -16.30 -6.64 -20.07
C ARG A 478 -17.75 -6.32 -19.74
N ALA A 479 -18.55 -7.32 -19.37
CA ALA A 479 -19.95 -7.10 -19.00
C ALA A 479 -20.06 -6.24 -17.72
N ALA A 480 -19.22 -6.49 -16.73
CA ALA A 480 -19.14 -5.68 -15.52
C ALA A 480 -18.73 -4.23 -15.84
N ASN A 481 -17.67 -4.03 -16.63
CA ASN A 481 -17.20 -2.69 -17.01
C ASN A 481 -18.29 -1.92 -17.79
N ALA A 482 -18.95 -2.54 -18.76
CA ALA A 482 -20.02 -1.92 -19.54
C ALA A 482 -21.19 -1.48 -18.64
N LEU A 483 -21.57 -2.30 -17.66
CA LEU A 483 -22.61 -1.96 -16.70
C LEU A 483 -22.18 -0.77 -15.83
N LEU A 484 -20.95 -0.77 -15.31
CA LEU A 484 -20.42 0.34 -14.49
C LEU A 484 -20.44 1.66 -15.26
N PHE A 485 -19.96 1.67 -16.50
CA PHE A 485 -19.94 2.86 -17.34
C PHE A 485 -21.36 3.36 -17.66
N ALA A 486 -22.30 2.45 -17.91
CA ALA A 486 -23.70 2.82 -18.12
C ALA A 486 -24.32 3.47 -16.87
N ILE A 487 -24.05 2.93 -15.69
CA ILE A 487 -24.51 3.51 -14.42
C ILE A 487 -23.95 4.92 -14.24
N VAL A 488 -22.64 5.11 -14.39
CA VAL A 488 -21.99 6.41 -14.19
C VAL A 488 -22.57 7.45 -15.16
N ARG A 489 -22.73 7.11 -16.44
CA ARG A 489 -23.31 8.01 -17.46
C ARG A 489 -24.76 8.36 -17.15
N ALA A 490 -25.57 7.40 -16.72
CA ALA A 490 -26.97 7.63 -16.39
C ALA A 490 -27.12 8.62 -15.21
N PHE A 491 -26.32 8.44 -14.15
CA PHE A 491 -26.32 9.38 -13.02
C PHE A 491 -25.76 10.76 -13.42
N ALA A 492 -24.71 10.81 -14.23
CA ALA A 492 -24.19 12.07 -14.76
C ALA A 492 -25.25 12.82 -15.57
N ALA A 493 -25.99 12.14 -16.44
CA ALA A 493 -27.08 12.73 -17.21
C ALA A 493 -28.22 13.24 -16.32
N GLN A 494 -28.64 12.46 -15.31
CA GLN A 494 -29.68 12.86 -14.35
C GLN A 494 -29.31 14.17 -13.65
N HIS A 495 -28.07 14.31 -13.17
CA HIS A 495 -27.60 15.50 -12.47
C HIS A 495 -27.35 16.71 -13.40
N GLN A 496 -27.36 16.50 -14.70
CA GLN A 496 -27.37 17.56 -15.72
C GLN A 496 -28.78 17.96 -16.19
N GLY A 497 -29.85 17.49 -15.53
CA GLY A 497 -31.22 17.80 -15.86
C GLY A 497 -31.87 16.82 -16.84
N GLY A 498 -31.20 15.68 -17.09
CA GLY A 498 -31.76 14.58 -17.88
C GLY A 498 -32.76 13.72 -17.08
N PRO A 499 -33.23 12.61 -17.68
CA PRO A 499 -34.18 11.70 -17.03
C PRO A 499 -33.55 11.01 -15.82
N PRO A 500 -34.36 10.45 -14.88
CA PRO A 500 -33.86 9.62 -13.80
C PRO A 500 -32.95 8.49 -14.32
N ALA A 501 -31.87 8.18 -13.59
CA ALA A 501 -30.85 7.22 -14.01
C ALA A 501 -31.40 5.80 -14.25
N GLY A 502 -32.50 5.44 -13.61
CA GLY A 502 -33.14 4.15 -13.81
C GLY A 502 -32.41 2.97 -13.15
N PHE A 503 -31.38 3.24 -12.34
CA PHE A 503 -30.64 2.25 -11.58
C PHE A 503 -30.92 2.40 -10.09
N ASP A 504 -31.22 1.30 -9.43
CA ASP A 504 -31.24 1.14 -7.98
C ASP A 504 -30.36 -0.05 -7.55
N ALA A 505 -30.15 -0.19 -6.24
CA ALA A 505 -29.27 -1.23 -5.72
C ALA A 505 -29.77 -2.66 -6.06
N GLU A 506 -31.09 -2.88 -6.06
CA GLU A 506 -31.70 -4.17 -6.40
C GLU A 506 -31.46 -4.52 -7.86
N THR A 507 -31.69 -3.58 -8.77
CA THR A 507 -31.47 -3.75 -10.21
C THR A 507 -30.01 -4.06 -10.50
N ILE A 508 -29.06 -3.35 -9.88
CA ILE A 508 -27.63 -3.63 -10.04
C ILE A 508 -27.27 -5.00 -9.47
N THR A 509 -27.72 -5.32 -8.25
CA THR A 509 -27.46 -6.63 -7.63
C THR A 509 -28.00 -7.77 -8.50
N ARG A 510 -29.19 -7.61 -9.10
CA ARG A 510 -29.76 -8.60 -10.02
C ARG A 510 -28.91 -8.81 -11.27
N GLN A 511 -28.21 -7.78 -11.76
CA GLN A 511 -27.32 -7.88 -12.93
C GLN A 511 -25.92 -8.38 -12.58
N THR A 512 -25.40 -8.06 -11.41
CA THR A 512 -24.04 -8.41 -10.99
C THR A 512 -23.94 -9.81 -10.37
N ARG A 513 -24.97 -10.26 -9.65
CA ARG A 513 -24.99 -11.60 -9.01
C ARG A 513 -24.73 -12.77 -9.98
N PRO A 514 -25.33 -12.82 -11.19
CA PRO A 514 -25.01 -13.88 -12.15
C PRO A 514 -23.55 -13.84 -12.63
N LEU A 515 -22.96 -12.65 -12.79
CA LEU A 515 -21.57 -12.49 -13.20
C LEU A 515 -20.62 -13.02 -12.11
N LEU A 516 -20.89 -12.69 -10.86
CA LEU A 516 -20.09 -13.17 -9.72
C LEU A 516 -20.27 -14.68 -9.54
N ALA A 517 -21.50 -15.21 -9.63
CA ALA A 517 -21.77 -16.64 -9.54
C ALA A 517 -21.02 -17.43 -10.62
N GLU A 518 -21.06 -16.98 -11.87
CA GLU A 518 -20.32 -17.60 -12.96
C GLU A 518 -18.80 -17.54 -12.74
N LEU A 519 -18.27 -16.41 -12.27
CA LEU A 519 -16.85 -16.29 -11.93
C LEU A 519 -16.42 -17.33 -10.91
N VAL A 520 -17.17 -17.45 -9.81
CA VAL A 520 -16.88 -18.42 -8.73
C VAL A 520 -16.99 -19.84 -9.22
N GLU A 521 -18.08 -20.19 -9.94
CA GLU A 521 -18.29 -21.53 -10.49
C GLU A 521 -17.14 -21.96 -11.41
N ARG A 522 -16.77 -21.11 -12.35
CA ARG A 522 -15.72 -21.42 -13.32
C ARG A 522 -14.35 -21.52 -12.69
N ARG A 523 -14.04 -20.62 -11.73
CA ARG A 523 -12.80 -20.69 -10.96
C ARG A 523 -12.71 -22.00 -10.17
N THR A 524 -13.77 -22.35 -9.46
CA THR A 524 -13.83 -23.57 -8.66
C THR A 524 -13.65 -24.80 -9.54
N ALA A 525 -14.39 -24.91 -10.64
CA ALA A 525 -14.27 -26.03 -11.58
C ALA A 525 -12.85 -26.15 -12.16
N LEU A 526 -12.18 -25.04 -12.49
CA LEU A 526 -10.80 -25.06 -12.99
C LEU A 526 -9.82 -25.58 -11.91
N VAL A 527 -9.92 -25.08 -10.69
CA VAL A 527 -9.03 -25.48 -9.58
C VAL A 527 -9.26 -26.96 -9.22
N GLU A 528 -10.50 -27.41 -9.13
CA GLU A 528 -10.83 -28.80 -8.84
C GLU A 528 -10.31 -29.76 -9.93
N ALA A 529 -10.51 -29.41 -11.21
CA ALA A 529 -10.04 -30.22 -12.33
C ALA A 529 -8.50 -30.36 -12.39
N ASN A 530 -7.76 -29.43 -11.81
CA ASN A 530 -6.31 -29.40 -11.84
C ASN A 530 -5.66 -29.59 -10.45
N HIS A 531 -6.44 -29.93 -9.43
CA HIS A 531 -6.01 -29.97 -8.03
C HIS A 531 -4.72 -30.80 -7.82
N GLU A 532 -4.67 -32.00 -8.33
CA GLU A 532 -3.48 -32.88 -8.19
C GLU A 532 -2.23 -32.31 -8.91
N THR A 533 -2.44 -31.67 -10.08
CA THR A 533 -1.35 -31.05 -10.83
C THR A 533 -0.79 -29.85 -10.09
N MET A 534 -1.67 -29.04 -9.51
CA MET A 534 -1.28 -27.87 -8.73
C MET A 534 -0.55 -28.27 -7.44
N LEU A 535 -1.05 -29.26 -6.71
CA LEU A 535 -0.39 -29.77 -5.49
C LEU A 535 1.01 -30.32 -5.79
N ARG A 536 1.16 -31.16 -6.81
CA ARG A 536 2.48 -31.70 -7.21
C ARG A 536 3.47 -30.59 -7.55
N SER A 537 3.03 -29.54 -8.28
CA SER A 537 3.88 -28.40 -8.61
C SER A 537 4.34 -27.63 -7.36
N LEU A 538 3.49 -27.49 -6.37
CA LEU A 538 3.85 -26.85 -5.10
C LEU A 538 4.83 -27.70 -4.28
N ASP A 539 4.64 -29.02 -4.24
CA ASP A 539 5.54 -29.97 -3.56
C ASP A 539 6.93 -30.00 -4.24
N GLU A 540 6.98 -29.98 -5.58
CA GLU A 540 8.24 -29.92 -6.33
C GLU A 540 9.03 -28.65 -6.05
N LEU A 541 8.36 -27.51 -5.88
CA LEU A 541 9.00 -26.26 -5.47
C LEU A 541 9.65 -26.36 -4.08
N GLN A 542 9.05 -27.14 -3.16
CA GLN A 542 9.59 -27.36 -1.81
C GLN A 542 10.73 -28.39 -1.79
N LEU A 543 10.70 -29.40 -2.66
CA LEU A 543 11.70 -30.46 -2.71
C LEU A 543 13.01 -30.07 -3.41
N VAL A 544 13.00 -29.09 -4.30
CA VAL A 544 14.22 -28.57 -4.95
C VAL A 544 15.13 -27.81 -3.98
N GLU A 545 14.65 -27.56 -2.75
CA GLU A 545 15.31 -26.73 -1.72
C GLU A 545 15.83 -27.56 -0.53
N ALA A 546 15.56 -28.85 -0.46
CA ALA A 546 16.10 -29.79 0.52
C ALA A 546 17.38 -30.45 -0.01
#